data_d27c55527dfa8147a7aa29b75dd88809
#
_entry.id   d27c55527dfa8147a7aa29b75dd88809
#
_cell.length_a   1.000
_cell.length_b   1.000
_cell.length_c   1.000
_cell.angle_alpha   90.00
_cell.angle_beta   90.00
_cell.angle_gamma   90.00
#
_symmetry.space_group_name_H-M   'P 1'
#
loop_
_entity.id
_entity.type
_entity.pdbx_description
1 polymer ?
#
loop_
_entity_poly.entity_id
_entity_poly.type
_entity_poly.pdbx_seq_one_letter_code
_entity_poly.pdbx_strand_id
1 'polypeptide(L)'
;MSISSEYIQCIIPATLTVREALERLNSLKGVPLTLLVVDEQECVAGTLTDGDIRRGLIAGASLGDSVERVMMRHFRRLSPGADAEAILEEARALGIALLPEVDAEGRIQDVIDVRRRRALLPVDSVLMAGGRGERLRPLTLTTPKPLLPVGEKAIIDHNVDALAECGVRNIYVTVNYMHEQIEAHFAARHPEKTTVTCVLEPRPLGTFGSIGLIKTLKTDDVLVMNSDLLTDLDFAKMYRHHTENHADMTVAAVPYIVSVPYAILETENGCCTSLREKPTYNYLANAGVYIVKRSLLEELSGEERVDATDFIENLLARPGAKVVTFPIEGTWIDIGSPSDYRAACERFH
;
A
#
# COMPACT_ATOMS: atom_id res chain seq x y z
N MET A 1 8.77 -15.88 9.23
CA MET A 1 9.14 -14.51 8.78
C MET A 1 10.28 -14.04 9.65
N SER A 2 11.27 -13.34 9.14
CA SER A 2 12.38 -12.85 9.97
C SER A 2 12.14 -11.37 10.28
N ILE A 3 12.26 -11.03 11.55
CA ILE A 3 12.32 -9.62 12.00
C ILE A 3 13.40 -8.92 11.19
N SER A 4 13.12 -7.70 10.69
CA SER A 4 14.14 -6.91 10.00
C SER A 4 15.37 -6.76 10.87
N SER A 5 16.56 -6.97 10.26
CA SER A 5 17.84 -6.88 10.97
C SER A 5 18.03 -5.54 11.70
N GLU A 6 17.41 -4.48 11.18
CA GLU A 6 17.41 -3.14 11.77
C GLU A 6 16.75 -3.11 13.17
N TYR A 7 15.66 -3.86 13.39
CA TYR A 7 14.91 -3.84 14.65
C TYR A 7 15.30 -4.94 15.64
N ILE A 8 16.11 -5.92 15.25
CA ILE A 8 16.66 -6.93 16.19
C ILE A 8 17.42 -6.26 17.33
N GLN A 9 18.11 -5.14 17.04
CA GLN A 9 18.80 -4.37 18.07
C GLN A 9 17.89 -3.76 19.12
N CYS A 10 16.58 -3.65 18.87
CA CYS A 10 15.58 -3.13 19.81
C CYS A 10 15.02 -4.20 20.74
N ILE A 11 15.35 -5.48 20.54
CA ILE A 11 14.84 -6.60 21.36
C ILE A 11 15.88 -6.94 22.43
N ILE A 12 15.45 -7.00 23.67
CA ILE A 12 16.32 -7.34 24.81
C ILE A 12 15.66 -8.37 25.72
N PRO A 13 16.41 -9.26 26.36
CA PRO A 13 15.85 -10.16 27.36
C PRO A 13 15.52 -9.43 28.68
N ALA A 14 14.51 -9.91 29.37
CA ALA A 14 14.06 -9.37 30.66
C ALA A 14 15.11 -9.49 31.78
N THR A 15 16.14 -10.32 31.58
CA THR A 15 17.25 -10.52 32.54
C THR A 15 18.24 -9.38 32.55
N LEU A 16 18.23 -8.47 31.56
CA LEU A 16 19.14 -7.32 31.53
C LEU A 16 18.91 -6.38 32.73
N THR A 17 19.98 -5.74 33.16
CA THR A 17 19.94 -4.65 34.12
C THR A 17 19.49 -3.33 33.48
N VAL A 18 19.00 -2.40 34.29
CA VAL A 18 18.65 -1.03 33.87
C VAL A 18 19.86 -0.34 33.22
N ARG A 19 21.09 -0.57 33.70
CA ARG A 19 22.32 -0.02 33.13
C ARG A 19 22.53 -0.53 31.71
N GLU A 20 22.50 -1.84 31.51
CA GLU A 20 22.69 -2.46 30.20
C GLU A 20 21.62 -2.02 29.20
N ALA A 21 20.38 -1.83 29.64
CA ALA A 21 19.33 -1.30 28.81
C ALA A 21 19.57 0.16 28.38
N LEU A 22 20.10 1.01 29.27
CA LEU A 22 20.51 2.38 28.93
C LEU A 22 21.67 2.39 27.91
N GLU A 23 22.67 1.52 28.10
CA GLU A 23 23.76 1.37 27.15
C GLU A 23 23.22 0.91 25.78
N ARG A 24 22.25 -0.01 25.79
CA ARG A 24 21.59 -0.46 24.57
C ARG A 24 20.84 0.66 23.87
N LEU A 25 20.01 1.44 24.58
CA LEU A 25 19.32 2.61 24.04
C LEU A 25 20.28 3.62 23.41
N ASN A 26 21.40 3.91 24.08
CA ASN A 26 22.44 4.82 23.57
C ASN A 26 23.13 4.28 22.30
N SER A 27 23.17 2.97 22.11
CA SER A 27 23.81 2.35 20.93
C SER A 27 22.90 2.28 19.70
N LEU A 28 21.58 2.47 19.86
CA LEU A 28 20.60 2.41 18.77
C LEU A 28 20.86 3.49 17.73
N LYS A 29 20.87 3.09 16.44
CA LYS A 29 21.04 4.01 15.31
C LYS A 29 19.97 3.74 14.26
N GLY A 30 19.37 4.82 13.75
CA GLY A 30 18.38 4.73 12.67
C GLY A 30 16.99 4.24 13.07
N VAL A 31 16.83 3.78 14.32
CA VAL A 31 15.57 3.24 14.87
C VAL A 31 15.07 4.08 16.04
N PRO A 32 13.79 3.94 16.45
CA PRO A 32 13.27 4.59 17.64
C PRO A 32 14.01 4.16 18.92
N LEU A 33 14.16 5.10 19.86
CA LEU A 33 14.75 4.83 21.18
C LEU A 33 13.74 4.09 22.09
N THR A 34 13.36 2.90 21.67
CA THR A 34 12.42 2.02 22.37
C THR A 34 12.97 0.59 22.32
N LEU A 35 12.94 -0.10 23.45
CA LEU A 35 13.29 -1.51 23.55
C LEU A 35 12.03 -2.34 23.76
N LEU A 36 12.00 -3.51 23.16
CA LEU A 36 11.00 -4.56 23.38
C LEU A 36 11.63 -5.60 24.31
N VAL A 37 11.05 -5.78 25.47
CA VAL A 37 11.57 -6.72 26.49
C VAL A 37 10.87 -8.05 26.30
N VAL A 38 11.66 -9.13 26.13
CA VAL A 38 11.16 -10.49 25.99
C VAL A 38 11.53 -11.36 27.19
N ASP A 39 10.65 -12.30 27.51
CA ASP A 39 10.89 -13.32 28.54
C ASP A 39 11.73 -14.50 27.99
N GLU A 40 11.90 -15.54 28.83
CA GLU A 40 12.65 -16.74 28.46
C GLU A 40 12.00 -17.57 27.33
N GLN A 41 10.71 -17.35 27.05
CA GLN A 41 9.95 -18.01 26.00
C GLN A 41 9.88 -17.15 24.71
N GLU A 42 10.66 -16.05 24.65
CA GLU A 42 10.66 -15.06 23.56
C GLU A 42 9.32 -14.32 23.39
N CYS A 43 8.43 -14.37 24.41
CA CYS A 43 7.21 -13.58 24.44
C CYS A 43 7.48 -12.15 24.90
N VAL A 44 6.78 -11.18 24.31
CA VAL A 44 6.90 -9.77 24.70
C VAL A 44 6.34 -9.55 26.09
N ALA A 45 7.20 -9.27 27.07
CA ALA A 45 6.86 -8.99 28.46
C ALA A 45 6.59 -7.51 28.71
N GLY A 46 7.15 -6.62 27.90
CA GLY A 46 6.99 -5.18 28.06
C GLY A 46 7.75 -4.35 27.03
N THR A 47 7.58 -3.04 27.14
CA THR A 47 8.36 -2.05 26.38
C THR A 47 9.15 -1.17 27.35
N LEU A 48 10.28 -0.61 26.88
CA LEU A 48 11.15 0.20 27.71
C LEU A 48 11.73 1.36 26.92
N THR A 49 11.55 2.57 27.44
CA THR A 49 12.12 3.81 26.90
C THR A 49 13.01 4.49 27.93
N ASP A 50 13.80 5.49 27.52
CA ASP A 50 14.55 6.34 28.45
C ASP A 50 13.63 6.99 29.50
N GLY A 51 12.41 7.39 29.08
CA GLY A 51 11.42 7.94 29.99
C GLY A 51 10.95 6.96 31.08
N ASP A 52 10.81 5.67 30.75
CA ASP A 52 10.42 4.63 31.70
C ASP A 52 11.54 4.40 32.73
N ILE A 53 12.76 4.30 32.25
CA ILE A 53 13.94 4.15 33.11
C ILE A 53 14.07 5.34 34.07
N ARG A 54 13.95 6.57 33.57
CA ARG A 54 14.03 7.77 34.40
C ARG A 54 12.93 7.81 35.47
N ARG A 55 11.71 7.47 35.12
CA ARG A 55 10.58 7.35 36.07
C ARG A 55 10.85 6.26 37.12
N GLY A 56 11.36 5.10 36.69
CA GLY A 56 11.72 4.00 37.59
C GLY A 56 12.82 4.38 38.59
N LEU A 57 13.88 5.07 38.15
CA LEU A 57 14.95 5.55 39.02
C LEU A 57 14.43 6.56 40.05
N ILE A 58 13.55 7.50 39.66
CA ILE A 58 12.90 8.44 40.59
C ILE A 58 12.02 7.69 41.61
N ALA A 59 11.40 6.58 41.19
CA ALA A 59 10.59 5.72 42.07
C ALA A 59 11.43 4.76 42.94
N GLY A 60 12.78 4.86 42.93
CA GLY A 60 13.69 4.11 43.80
C GLY A 60 14.24 2.82 43.20
N ALA A 61 14.15 2.64 41.87
CA ALA A 61 14.93 1.60 41.19
C ALA A 61 16.40 2.01 41.09
N SER A 62 17.30 1.02 40.98
CA SER A 62 18.73 1.22 40.80
C SER A 62 19.19 0.76 39.41
N LEU A 63 20.38 1.21 39.00
CA LEU A 63 21.00 0.76 37.72
C LEU A 63 21.32 -0.74 37.68
N GLY A 64 21.43 -1.38 38.84
CA GLY A 64 21.69 -2.82 38.96
C GLY A 64 20.40 -3.67 38.98
N ASP A 65 19.23 -3.06 39.08
CA ASP A 65 17.98 -3.81 39.06
C ASP A 65 17.64 -4.33 37.66
N SER A 66 16.86 -5.42 37.57
CA SER A 66 16.34 -5.93 36.31
C SER A 66 15.43 -4.89 35.64
N VAL A 67 15.45 -4.84 34.30
CA VAL A 67 14.56 -4.01 33.48
C VAL A 67 13.08 -4.26 33.77
N GLU A 68 12.71 -5.43 34.27
CA GLU A 68 11.35 -5.76 34.66
C GLU A 68 10.74 -4.82 35.72
N ARG A 69 11.58 -4.19 36.52
CA ARG A 69 11.16 -3.26 37.55
C ARG A 69 10.71 -1.91 36.99
N VAL A 70 11.19 -1.56 35.78
CA VAL A 70 10.98 -0.24 35.20
C VAL A 70 10.26 -0.29 33.84
N MET A 71 10.11 -1.47 33.22
CA MET A 71 9.45 -1.61 31.93
C MET A 71 7.94 -1.35 32.03
N MET A 72 7.36 -0.90 30.92
CA MET A 72 5.92 -0.76 30.76
C MET A 72 5.31 -2.12 30.39
N ARG A 73 4.52 -2.70 31.30
CA ARG A 73 3.84 -4.00 31.08
C ARG A 73 2.53 -3.87 30.30
N HIS A 74 1.87 -2.72 30.38
CA HIS A 74 0.65 -2.43 29.61
C HIS A 74 1.02 -1.70 28.32
N PHE A 75 1.43 -2.45 27.31
CA PHE A 75 1.85 -1.93 26.02
C PHE A 75 0.87 -2.34 24.90
N ARG A 76 0.92 -1.65 23.76
CA ARG A 76 0.17 -2.02 22.57
C ARG A 76 0.97 -3.01 21.73
N ARG A 77 0.25 -3.98 21.15
CA ARG A 77 0.81 -5.00 20.27
C ARG A 77 -0.21 -5.37 19.19
N LEU A 78 0.26 -5.83 18.06
CA LEU A 78 -0.57 -6.41 17.01
C LEU A 78 -0.61 -7.94 17.21
N SER A 79 -1.79 -8.47 17.49
CA SER A 79 -2.04 -9.91 17.66
C SER A 79 -2.85 -10.45 16.48
N PRO A 80 -2.82 -11.78 16.21
CA PRO A 80 -3.63 -12.39 15.15
C PRO A 80 -5.12 -12.03 15.30
N GLY A 81 -5.73 -11.62 14.18
CA GLY A 81 -7.16 -11.25 14.15
C GLY A 81 -7.53 -9.88 14.74
N ALA A 82 -6.54 -9.11 15.20
CA ALA A 82 -6.78 -7.74 15.66
C ALA A 82 -7.00 -6.79 14.47
N ASP A 83 -7.76 -5.71 14.71
CA ASP A 83 -7.86 -4.59 13.76
C ASP A 83 -6.54 -3.81 13.75
N ALA A 84 -5.71 -4.14 12.77
CA ALA A 84 -4.37 -3.59 12.65
C ALA A 84 -4.36 -2.07 12.44
N GLU A 85 -5.34 -1.55 11.70
CA GLU A 85 -5.44 -0.11 11.42
C GLU A 85 -5.85 0.67 12.67
N ALA A 86 -6.85 0.18 13.43
CA ALA A 86 -7.27 0.79 14.69
C ALA A 86 -6.11 0.81 15.71
N ILE A 87 -5.34 -0.28 15.83
CA ILE A 87 -4.18 -0.34 16.72
C ILE A 87 -3.07 0.62 16.26
N LEU A 88 -2.83 0.76 14.97
CA LEU A 88 -1.85 1.69 14.43
C LEU A 88 -2.26 3.15 14.69
N GLU A 89 -3.52 3.50 14.50
CA GLU A 89 -4.07 4.84 14.81
C GLU A 89 -3.93 5.14 16.31
N GLU A 90 -4.28 4.19 17.17
CA GLU A 90 -4.11 4.34 18.62
C GLU A 90 -2.63 4.50 19.02
N ALA A 91 -1.74 3.71 18.42
CA ALA A 91 -0.30 3.82 18.67
C ALA A 91 0.23 5.21 18.27
N ARG A 92 -0.23 5.78 17.17
CA ARG A 92 0.10 7.15 16.76
C ARG A 92 -0.42 8.19 17.77
N ALA A 93 -1.66 8.07 18.17
CA ALA A 93 -2.28 8.99 19.14
C ALA A 93 -1.56 8.98 20.49
N LEU A 94 -1.02 7.84 20.90
CA LEU A 94 -0.25 7.66 22.12
C LEU A 94 1.26 7.96 21.97
N GLY A 95 1.73 8.30 20.76
CA GLY A 95 3.15 8.57 20.49
C GLY A 95 4.04 7.33 20.59
N ILE A 96 3.47 6.13 20.41
CA ILE A 96 4.22 4.86 20.39
C ILE A 96 5.01 4.80 19.10
N ALA A 97 6.31 4.58 19.20
CA ALA A 97 7.20 4.55 18.05
C ALA A 97 7.43 3.15 17.48
N LEU A 98 7.46 2.11 18.33
CA LEU A 98 7.57 0.72 17.93
C LEU A 98 6.36 -0.09 18.44
N LEU A 99 5.76 -0.85 17.55
CA LEU A 99 4.63 -1.74 17.83
C LEU A 99 5.07 -3.19 17.52
N PRO A 100 5.16 -4.09 18.52
CA PRO A 100 5.46 -5.49 18.26
C PRO A 100 4.25 -6.19 17.61
N GLU A 101 4.50 -6.94 16.54
CA GLU A 101 3.57 -7.92 15.99
C GLU A 101 3.91 -9.29 16.60
N VAL A 102 2.91 -9.95 17.18
CA VAL A 102 3.11 -11.20 17.93
C VAL A 102 2.22 -12.33 17.39
N ASP A 103 2.65 -13.58 17.62
CA ASP A 103 1.83 -14.76 17.38
C ASP A 103 0.77 -14.97 18.50
N ALA A 104 0.02 -16.07 18.39
CA ALA A 104 -1.02 -16.43 19.38
C ALA A 104 -0.44 -16.68 20.79
N GLU A 105 0.81 -17.09 20.87
CA GLU A 105 1.55 -17.32 22.11
C GLU A 105 2.20 -16.05 22.68
N GLY A 106 2.22 -14.96 21.92
CA GLY A 106 2.81 -13.67 22.33
C GLY A 106 4.28 -13.49 21.95
N ARG A 107 4.85 -14.41 21.12
CA ARG A 107 6.22 -14.31 20.62
C ARG A 107 6.31 -13.30 19.47
N ILE A 108 7.40 -12.55 19.43
CA ILE A 108 7.61 -11.55 18.38
C ILE A 108 7.73 -12.22 17.01
N GLN A 109 6.86 -11.82 16.10
CA GLN A 109 6.91 -12.18 14.68
C GLN A 109 7.53 -11.04 13.86
N ASP A 110 7.22 -9.79 14.21
CA ASP A 110 7.74 -8.61 13.56
C ASP A 110 7.74 -7.39 14.48
N VAL A 111 8.44 -6.32 14.07
CA VAL A 111 8.45 -5.02 14.73
C VAL A 111 8.08 -3.94 13.72
N ILE A 112 7.04 -3.18 14.03
CA ILE A 112 6.49 -2.13 13.17
C ILE A 112 6.98 -0.77 13.69
N ASP A 113 7.74 -0.02 12.87
CA ASP A 113 8.01 1.41 13.14
C ASP A 113 6.80 2.23 12.71
N VAL A 114 6.03 2.67 13.70
CA VAL A 114 4.78 3.41 13.52
C VAL A 114 5.00 4.72 12.72
N ARG A 115 6.19 5.32 12.79
CA ARG A 115 6.52 6.57 12.10
C ARG A 115 6.70 6.37 10.58
N ARG A 116 7.11 5.15 10.17
CA ARG A 116 7.37 4.79 8.76
C ARG A 116 6.18 4.14 8.06
N ARG A 117 5.12 3.81 8.81
CA ARG A 117 3.92 3.18 8.25
C ARG A 117 2.81 4.21 8.06
N ARG A 118 2.16 4.21 6.90
CA ARG A 118 0.96 4.99 6.64
C ARG A 118 -0.29 4.23 7.06
N ALA A 119 -0.29 2.91 6.81
CA ALA A 119 -1.38 2.00 7.13
C ALA A 119 -0.85 0.58 7.35
N LEU A 120 -1.71 -0.33 7.77
CA LEU A 120 -1.45 -1.78 7.85
C LEU A 120 -2.57 -2.53 7.10
N LEU A 121 -2.57 -2.39 5.77
CA LEU A 121 -3.61 -2.97 4.93
C LEU A 121 -3.47 -4.49 4.84
N PRO A 122 -4.55 -5.25 5.12
CA PRO A 122 -4.56 -6.71 5.00
C PRO A 122 -4.84 -7.13 3.55
N VAL A 123 -4.10 -6.59 2.59
CA VAL A 123 -4.29 -6.86 1.15
C VAL A 123 -3.00 -7.30 0.49
N ASP A 124 -3.09 -8.21 -0.46
CA ASP A 124 -2.08 -8.38 -1.50
C ASP A 124 -2.30 -7.29 -2.57
N SER A 125 -1.26 -6.95 -3.34
CA SER A 125 -1.41 -5.97 -4.41
C SER A 125 -0.94 -6.50 -5.75
N VAL A 126 -1.56 -5.99 -6.83
CA VAL A 126 -1.18 -6.27 -8.22
C VAL A 126 -0.92 -4.96 -8.95
N LEU A 127 0.30 -4.80 -9.47
CA LEU A 127 0.67 -3.69 -10.35
C LEU A 127 0.69 -4.17 -11.80
N MET A 128 -0.12 -3.55 -12.65
CA MET A 128 -0.24 -3.92 -14.06
C MET A 128 0.81 -3.19 -14.90
N ALA A 129 1.85 -3.90 -15.34
CA ALA A 129 3.04 -3.34 -16.01
C ALA A 129 3.32 -3.94 -17.41
N GLY A 130 2.37 -4.66 -18.02
CA GLY A 130 2.55 -5.34 -19.32
C GLY A 130 2.48 -4.43 -20.55
N GLY A 131 2.17 -3.15 -20.40
CA GLY A 131 1.95 -2.21 -21.50
C GLY A 131 3.21 -1.78 -22.26
N ARG A 132 3.09 -1.55 -23.59
CA ARG A 132 4.20 -1.11 -24.46
C ARG A 132 4.58 0.36 -24.33
N GLY A 133 3.72 1.20 -23.72
CA GLY A 133 3.98 2.64 -23.58
C GLY A 133 4.14 3.40 -24.89
N GLU A 134 3.47 3.00 -25.98
CA GLU A 134 3.70 3.51 -27.35
C GLU A 134 3.55 5.02 -27.49
N ARG A 135 2.66 5.63 -26.70
CA ARG A 135 2.44 7.10 -26.70
C ARG A 135 3.61 7.90 -26.13
N LEU A 136 4.52 7.25 -25.39
CA LEU A 136 5.73 7.87 -24.81
C LEU A 136 6.99 7.66 -25.66
N ARG A 137 6.88 7.09 -26.88
CA ARG A 137 8.02 6.99 -27.78
C ARG A 137 8.59 8.37 -28.10
N PRO A 138 9.93 8.53 -28.20
CA PRO A 138 10.96 7.48 -28.25
C PRO A 138 11.44 6.93 -26.90
N LEU A 139 11.03 7.48 -25.76
CA LEU A 139 11.53 7.10 -24.41
C LEU A 139 11.34 5.60 -24.14
N THR A 140 10.20 5.05 -24.57
CA THR A 140 9.84 3.65 -24.35
C THR A 140 10.35 2.67 -25.41
N LEU A 141 11.27 3.10 -26.31
CA LEU A 141 11.94 2.20 -27.25
C LEU A 141 13.03 1.36 -26.58
N THR A 142 13.66 1.87 -25.53
CA THR A 142 14.79 1.25 -24.84
C THR A 142 14.51 0.95 -23.35
N THR A 143 13.51 1.62 -22.77
CA THR A 143 13.18 1.48 -21.35
C THR A 143 11.67 1.27 -21.22
N PRO A 144 11.19 0.22 -20.52
CA PRO A 144 9.75 0.03 -20.33
C PRO A 144 9.17 1.19 -19.50
N LYS A 145 7.94 1.59 -19.84
CA LYS A 145 7.28 2.75 -19.22
C LYS A 145 7.35 2.76 -17.68
N PRO A 146 7.11 1.64 -16.96
CA PRO A 146 7.19 1.62 -15.50
C PRO A 146 8.57 1.97 -14.93
N LEU A 147 9.64 1.78 -15.72
CA LEU A 147 11.02 2.09 -15.32
C LEU A 147 11.50 3.47 -15.76
N LEU A 148 10.67 4.29 -16.40
CA LEU A 148 11.04 5.67 -16.70
C LEU A 148 11.22 6.45 -15.37
N PRO A 149 12.29 7.26 -15.25
CA PRO A 149 12.58 7.99 -14.02
C PRO A 149 11.63 9.18 -13.82
N VAL A 150 11.14 9.35 -12.60
CA VAL A 150 10.47 10.57 -12.13
C VAL A 150 11.12 10.97 -10.81
N GLY A 151 11.85 12.09 -10.82
CA GLY A 151 12.78 12.41 -9.75
C GLY A 151 13.91 11.38 -9.66
N GLU A 152 14.20 10.90 -8.47
CA GLU A 152 15.29 9.94 -8.22
C GLU A 152 14.87 8.48 -8.37
N LYS A 153 13.60 8.17 -8.67
CA LYS A 153 13.03 6.82 -8.69
C LYS A 153 12.33 6.52 -10.01
N ALA A 154 12.21 5.24 -10.35
CA ALA A 154 11.33 4.82 -11.43
C ALA A 154 9.85 5.03 -11.06
N ILE A 155 8.98 5.23 -12.06
CA ILE A 155 7.54 5.41 -11.83
C ILE A 155 6.97 4.28 -10.94
N ILE A 156 7.29 3.04 -11.26
CA ILE A 156 6.78 1.88 -10.51
C ILE A 156 7.30 1.84 -9.07
N ASP A 157 8.47 2.43 -8.80
CA ASP A 157 9.04 2.48 -7.45
C ASP A 157 8.23 3.36 -6.51
N HIS A 158 7.66 4.46 -7.02
CA HIS A 158 6.76 5.30 -6.24
C HIS A 158 5.53 4.51 -5.77
N ASN A 159 4.97 3.65 -6.66
CA ASN A 159 3.83 2.82 -6.32
C ASN A 159 4.19 1.71 -5.32
N VAL A 160 5.31 1.01 -5.54
CA VAL A 160 5.79 -0.03 -4.64
C VAL A 160 6.09 0.52 -3.26
N ASP A 161 6.75 1.69 -3.17
CA ASP A 161 7.05 2.33 -1.89
C ASP A 161 5.77 2.76 -1.15
N ALA A 162 4.80 3.37 -1.85
CA ALA A 162 3.53 3.78 -1.26
C ALA A 162 2.74 2.57 -0.71
N LEU A 163 2.71 1.46 -1.44
CA LEU A 163 2.08 0.21 -0.99
C LEU A 163 2.82 -0.41 0.20
N ALA A 164 4.16 -0.42 0.17
CA ALA A 164 4.99 -0.91 1.26
C ALA A 164 4.81 -0.08 2.54
N GLU A 165 4.72 1.26 2.44
CA GLU A 165 4.40 2.15 3.55
C GLU A 165 3.00 1.89 4.13
N CYS A 166 2.06 1.39 3.31
CA CYS A 166 0.74 0.94 3.74
C CYS A 166 0.72 -0.51 4.24
N GLY A 167 1.87 -1.15 4.45
CA GLY A 167 1.97 -2.47 5.06
C GLY A 167 1.69 -3.64 4.12
N VAL A 168 1.55 -3.40 2.81
CA VAL A 168 1.35 -4.47 1.81
C VAL A 168 2.60 -5.35 1.76
N ARG A 169 2.43 -6.65 2.03
CA ARG A 169 3.55 -7.60 2.13
C ARG A 169 3.88 -8.30 0.82
N ASN A 170 2.88 -8.53 -0.03
CA ASN A 170 3.06 -9.18 -1.32
C ASN A 170 2.57 -8.25 -2.43
N ILE A 171 3.45 -7.89 -3.34
CA ILE A 171 3.15 -7.12 -4.54
C ILE A 171 3.50 -7.98 -5.74
N TYR A 172 2.51 -8.22 -6.58
CA TYR A 172 2.68 -8.92 -7.85
C TYR A 172 2.74 -7.89 -8.97
N VAL A 173 3.71 -8.02 -9.86
CA VAL A 173 3.86 -7.11 -11.01
C VAL A 173 3.65 -7.93 -12.27
N THR A 174 2.51 -7.74 -12.96
CA THR A 174 2.30 -8.43 -14.23
C THR A 174 3.10 -7.74 -15.34
N VAL A 175 3.91 -8.49 -16.07
CA VAL A 175 4.89 -7.98 -17.04
C VAL A 175 4.76 -8.68 -18.38
N ASN A 176 5.03 -7.95 -19.47
CA ASN A 176 5.07 -8.49 -20.83
C ASN A 176 6.18 -7.83 -21.64
N TYR A 177 5.98 -6.58 -22.10
CA TYR A 177 6.94 -5.86 -22.91
C TYR A 177 8.19 -5.50 -22.12
N MET A 178 9.38 -5.89 -22.62
CA MET A 178 10.69 -5.68 -21.95
C MET A 178 10.71 -6.20 -20.49
N HIS A 179 10.05 -7.33 -20.24
CA HIS A 179 9.89 -7.89 -18.89
C HIS A 179 11.23 -8.13 -18.19
N GLU A 180 12.28 -8.52 -18.94
CA GLU A 180 13.61 -8.82 -18.38
C GLU A 180 14.19 -7.60 -17.64
N GLN A 181 13.92 -6.38 -18.11
CA GLN A 181 14.39 -5.16 -17.45
C GLN A 181 13.65 -4.94 -16.13
N ILE A 182 12.33 -5.20 -16.08
CA ILE A 182 11.52 -5.05 -14.86
C ILE A 182 11.91 -6.13 -13.84
N GLU A 183 12.10 -7.36 -14.28
CA GLU A 183 12.56 -8.48 -13.45
C GLU A 183 13.95 -8.21 -12.87
N ALA A 184 14.91 -7.75 -13.69
CA ALA A 184 16.25 -7.38 -13.23
C ALA A 184 16.21 -6.21 -12.21
N HIS A 185 15.33 -5.23 -12.43
CA HIS A 185 15.13 -4.11 -11.52
C HIS A 185 14.71 -4.58 -10.13
N PHE A 186 13.69 -5.44 -10.06
CA PHE A 186 13.20 -5.96 -8.77
C PHE A 186 14.10 -7.05 -8.17
N ALA A 187 14.92 -7.74 -8.96
CA ALA A 187 15.95 -8.63 -8.42
C ALA A 187 17.06 -7.85 -7.68
N ALA A 188 17.33 -6.61 -8.08
CA ALA A 188 18.32 -5.73 -7.44
C ALA A 188 17.73 -4.88 -6.31
N ARG A 189 16.40 -4.71 -6.28
CA ARG A 189 15.70 -3.86 -5.33
C ARG A 189 14.78 -4.67 -4.43
N HIS A 190 15.07 -4.64 -3.14
CA HIS A 190 14.30 -5.34 -2.12
C HIS A 190 13.67 -4.32 -1.15
N PRO A 191 12.42 -3.88 -1.39
CA PRO A 191 11.71 -3.05 -0.42
C PRO A 191 11.63 -3.78 0.92
N GLU A 192 11.81 -3.06 2.00
CA GLU A 192 11.81 -3.66 3.33
C GLU A 192 10.43 -4.29 3.63
N LYS A 193 10.44 -5.57 4.04
CA LYS A 193 9.24 -6.35 4.44
C LYS A 193 8.18 -6.52 3.34
N THR A 194 8.50 -6.17 2.10
CA THR A 194 7.60 -6.34 0.96
C THR A 194 8.27 -7.22 -0.07
N THR A 195 7.60 -8.29 -0.47
CA THR A 195 8.05 -9.17 -1.54
C THR A 195 7.44 -8.70 -2.84
N VAL A 196 8.27 -8.37 -3.84
CA VAL A 196 7.81 -8.06 -5.19
C VAL A 196 8.06 -9.26 -6.09
N THR A 197 6.99 -9.77 -6.72
CA THR A 197 7.04 -10.94 -7.60
C THR A 197 6.59 -10.54 -9.01
N CYS A 198 7.45 -10.66 -10.00
CA CYS A 198 7.08 -10.46 -11.40
C CYS A 198 6.34 -11.70 -11.93
N VAL A 199 5.24 -11.48 -12.65
CA VAL A 199 4.41 -12.51 -13.27
C VAL A 199 4.37 -12.26 -14.77
N LEU A 200 5.05 -13.13 -15.54
CA LEU A 200 5.17 -12.98 -16.98
C LEU A 200 3.87 -13.38 -17.68
N GLU A 201 3.32 -12.47 -18.47
CA GLU A 201 2.21 -12.73 -19.39
C GLU A 201 2.74 -13.43 -20.66
N PRO A 202 2.26 -14.63 -21.02
CA PRO A 202 2.70 -15.33 -22.23
C PRO A 202 2.26 -14.61 -23.52
N ARG A 203 1.24 -13.77 -23.42
CA ARG A 203 0.70 -12.88 -24.46
C ARG A 203 -0.02 -11.70 -23.77
N PRO A 204 -0.30 -10.60 -24.47
CA PRO A 204 -1.08 -9.49 -23.89
C PRO A 204 -2.48 -9.97 -23.49
N LEU A 205 -2.77 -10.00 -22.17
CA LEU A 205 -4.02 -10.48 -21.59
C LEU A 205 -4.96 -9.34 -21.16
N GLY A 206 -4.63 -8.10 -21.48
CA GLY A 206 -5.35 -6.93 -20.98
C GLY A 206 -5.01 -6.61 -19.53
N THR A 207 -5.65 -5.59 -18.97
CA THR A 207 -5.30 -5.12 -17.63
C THR A 207 -5.66 -6.11 -16.53
N PHE A 208 -6.78 -6.82 -16.62
CA PHE A 208 -7.25 -7.76 -15.59
C PHE A 208 -6.98 -9.23 -15.92
N GLY A 209 -6.92 -9.61 -17.20
CA GLY A 209 -6.72 -11.02 -17.58
C GLY A 209 -5.41 -11.62 -17.06
N SER A 210 -4.34 -10.82 -16.95
CA SER A 210 -3.05 -11.24 -16.40
C SER A 210 -3.11 -11.59 -14.91
N ILE A 211 -4.08 -11.07 -14.16
CA ILE A 211 -4.26 -11.37 -12.72
C ILE A 211 -4.60 -12.85 -12.54
N GLY A 212 -5.32 -13.46 -13.48
CA GLY A 212 -5.64 -14.89 -13.48
C GLY A 212 -4.42 -15.82 -13.49
N LEU A 213 -3.22 -15.32 -13.84
CA LEU A 213 -1.96 -16.07 -13.75
C LEU A 213 -1.43 -16.18 -12.32
N ILE A 214 -1.88 -15.31 -11.39
CA ILE A 214 -1.40 -15.23 -10.02
C ILE A 214 -2.18 -16.25 -9.18
N LYS A 215 -1.56 -17.39 -8.85
CA LYS A 215 -2.18 -18.48 -8.06
C LYS A 215 -1.85 -18.41 -6.56
N THR A 216 -1.15 -17.37 -6.13
CA THR A 216 -0.59 -17.27 -4.76
C THR A 216 -1.14 -16.08 -3.97
N LEU A 217 -2.25 -15.48 -4.40
CA LEU A 217 -2.97 -14.47 -3.62
C LEU A 217 -3.48 -15.07 -2.31
N LYS A 218 -3.26 -14.36 -1.19
CA LYS A 218 -3.51 -14.88 0.16
C LYS A 218 -4.60 -14.14 0.91
N THR A 219 -4.78 -12.85 0.59
CA THR A 219 -5.72 -11.98 1.28
C THR A 219 -7.11 -12.05 0.63
N ASP A 220 -8.16 -11.76 1.39
CA ASP A 220 -9.54 -11.82 0.89
C ASP A 220 -9.85 -10.69 -0.09
N ASP A 221 -9.21 -9.53 0.11
CA ASP A 221 -9.28 -8.39 -0.79
C ASP A 221 -7.90 -8.14 -1.42
N VAL A 222 -7.89 -7.68 -2.67
CA VAL A 222 -6.69 -7.42 -3.45
C VAL A 222 -6.73 -5.99 -3.99
N LEU A 223 -5.65 -5.24 -3.78
CA LEU A 223 -5.48 -3.92 -4.37
C LEU A 223 -4.84 -4.06 -5.74
N VAL A 224 -5.54 -3.66 -6.79
CA VAL A 224 -5.08 -3.73 -8.18
C VAL A 224 -4.90 -2.31 -8.69
N MET A 225 -3.77 -1.99 -9.32
CA MET A 225 -3.55 -0.67 -9.89
C MET A 225 -2.64 -0.67 -11.12
N ASN A 226 -2.81 0.34 -11.97
CA ASN A 226 -1.90 0.61 -13.07
C ASN A 226 -0.53 1.02 -12.51
N SER A 227 0.55 0.51 -13.11
CA SER A 227 1.93 0.79 -12.68
C SER A 227 2.47 2.16 -13.13
N ASP A 228 1.71 2.89 -13.94
CA ASP A 228 2.08 4.17 -14.56
C ASP A 228 1.40 5.38 -13.90
N LEU A 229 0.83 5.18 -12.72
CA LEU A 229 0.17 6.21 -11.93
C LEU A 229 1.11 6.81 -10.89
N LEU A 230 0.95 8.12 -10.65
CA LEU A 230 1.48 8.79 -9.47
C LEU A 230 0.31 9.37 -8.69
N THR A 231 0.12 8.94 -7.46
CA THR A 231 -1.03 9.34 -6.65
C THR A 231 -0.65 9.43 -5.17
N ASP A 232 -1.30 10.36 -4.47
CA ASP A 232 -1.30 10.46 -3.01
C ASP A 232 -2.60 9.89 -2.41
N LEU A 233 -3.27 8.99 -3.14
CA LEU A 233 -4.47 8.29 -2.69
C LEU A 233 -4.28 7.71 -1.29
N ASP A 234 -5.20 8.00 -0.40
CA ASP A 234 -5.26 7.39 0.93
C ASP A 234 -5.85 5.97 0.79
N PHE A 235 -4.95 5.00 0.62
CA PHE A 235 -5.33 3.59 0.48
C PHE A 235 -6.06 3.04 1.71
N ALA A 236 -5.76 3.56 2.92
CA ALA A 236 -6.44 3.14 4.15
C ALA A 236 -7.90 3.58 4.15
N LYS A 237 -8.16 4.84 3.78
CA LYS A 237 -9.54 5.33 3.63
C LYS A 237 -10.30 4.58 2.54
N MET A 238 -9.63 4.29 1.41
CA MET A 238 -10.26 3.53 0.32
C MET A 238 -10.61 2.10 0.77
N TYR A 239 -9.73 1.43 1.53
CA TYR A 239 -9.99 0.10 2.06
C TYR A 239 -11.12 0.12 3.11
N ARG A 240 -11.11 1.09 4.01
CA ARG A 240 -12.21 1.29 4.99
C ARG A 240 -13.55 1.49 4.27
N HIS A 241 -13.57 2.34 3.23
CA HIS A 241 -14.77 2.55 2.40
C HIS A 241 -15.25 1.24 1.73
N HIS A 242 -14.30 0.41 1.24
CA HIS A 242 -14.62 -0.90 0.67
C HIS A 242 -15.30 -1.82 1.68
N THR A 243 -14.73 -1.95 2.88
CA THR A 243 -15.21 -2.84 3.93
C THR A 243 -16.54 -2.37 4.53
N GLU A 244 -16.68 -1.08 4.85
CA GLU A 244 -17.92 -0.49 5.39
C GLU A 244 -19.09 -0.63 4.43
N ASN A 245 -18.82 -0.55 3.13
CA ASN A 245 -19.84 -0.78 2.11
C ASN A 245 -20.08 -2.25 1.81
N HIS A 246 -19.33 -3.20 2.37
CA HIS A 246 -19.38 -4.61 1.98
C HIS A 246 -19.28 -4.77 0.45
N ALA A 247 -18.38 -4.02 -0.18
CA ALA A 247 -18.27 -3.97 -1.63
C ALA A 247 -17.62 -5.24 -2.17
N ASP A 248 -18.02 -5.64 -3.38
CA ASP A 248 -17.32 -6.68 -4.15
C ASP A 248 -16.14 -6.07 -4.91
N MET A 249 -16.29 -4.81 -5.29
CA MET A 249 -15.24 -4.01 -5.92
C MET A 249 -15.41 -2.54 -5.55
N THR A 250 -14.29 -1.88 -5.26
CA THR A 250 -14.21 -0.41 -5.13
C THR A 250 -13.32 0.12 -6.25
N VAL A 251 -13.81 1.10 -6.98
CA VAL A 251 -13.09 1.77 -8.07
C VAL A 251 -12.70 3.17 -7.59
N ALA A 252 -11.42 3.46 -7.52
CA ALA A 252 -10.97 4.84 -7.31
C ALA A 252 -11.34 5.69 -8.54
N ALA A 253 -11.86 6.87 -8.32
CA ALA A 253 -12.37 7.74 -9.36
C ALA A 253 -11.88 9.17 -9.18
N VAL A 254 -11.61 9.85 -10.30
CA VAL A 254 -11.23 11.26 -10.32
C VAL A 254 -12.35 12.10 -10.93
N PRO A 255 -12.63 13.29 -10.39
CA PRO A 255 -13.56 14.20 -11.01
C PRO A 255 -13.07 14.60 -12.41
N TYR A 256 -13.94 14.46 -13.42
CA TYR A 256 -13.69 14.89 -14.78
C TYR A 256 -14.76 15.88 -15.20
N ILE A 257 -14.34 17.13 -15.38
CA ILE A 257 -15.24 18.25 -15.66
C ILE A 257 -15.17 18.58 -17.15
N VAL A 258 -16.32 18.52 -17.82
CA VAL A 258 -16.47 18.91 -19.22
C VAL A 258 -17.32 20.19 -19.30
N SER A 259 -16.70 21.30 -19.63
CA SER A 259 -17.40 22.57 -19.86
C SER A 259 -17.59 22.76 -21.35
N VAL A 260 -18.84 22.90 -21.78
CA VAL A 260 -19.18 23.20 -23.18
C VAL A 260 -19.24 24.71 -23.34
N PRO A 261 -18.41 25.34 -24.20
CA PRO A 261 -18.36 26.80 -24.31
C PRO A 261 -19.52 27.40 -25.12
N TYR A 262 -20.49 26.58 -25.52
CA TYR A 262 -21.66 26.95 -26.33
C TYR A 262 -22.96 26.57 -25.65
N ALA A 263 -24.06 27.21 -26.08
CA ALA A 263 -25.39 26.77 -25.73
C ALA A 263 -25.71 25.42 -26.44
N ILE A 264 -26.15 24.44 -25.66
CA ILE A 264 -26.56 23.12 -26.15
C ILE A 264 -28.07 23.13 -26.41
N LEU A 265 -28.45 22.76 -27.64
CA LEU A 265 -29.83 22.52 -28.01
C LEU A 265 -30.16 21.04 -27.88
N GLU A 266 -31.15 20.69 -27.09
CA GLU A 266 -31.71 19.34 -27.08
C GLU A 266 -32.80 19.27 -28.12
N THR A 267 -32.78 18.21 -28.94
CA THR A 267 -33.74 18.08 -30.07
C THR A 267 -34.41 16.72 -30.02
N GLU A 268 -35.70 16.71 -30.33
CA GLU A 268 -36.50 15.50 -30.54
C GLU A 268 -37.24 15.61 -31.88
N ASN A 269 -37.09 14.60 -32.74
CA ASN A 269 -37.66 14.59 -34.09
C ASN A 269 -37.38 15.86 -34.92
N GLY A 270 -36.17 16.47 -34.73
CA GLY A 270 -35.76 17.67 -35.43
C GLY A 270 -36.31 19.00 -34.86
N CYS A 271 -37.13 18.97 -33.81
CA CYS A 271 -37.60 20.13 -33.09
C CYS A 271 -36.75 20.39 -31.85
N CYS A 272 -36.39 21.66 -31.59
CA CYS A 272 -35.69 22.04 -30.37
C CYS A 272 -36.66 21.93 -29.18
N THR A 273 -36.26 21.14 -28.17
CA THR A 273 -37.07 20.88 -26.96
C THR A 273 -36.54 21.61 -25.74
N SER A 274 -35.23 21.85 -25.65
CA SER A 274 -34.64 22.62 -24.59
C SER A 274 -33.32 23.30 -25.00
N LEU A 275 -32.87 24.26 -24.18
CA LEU A 275 -31.59 24.96 -24.35
C LEU A 275 -30.89 25.03 -23.02
N ARG A 276 -29.58 24.65 -22.99
CA ARG A 276 -28.71 24.81 -21.82
C ARG A 276 -27.53 25.72 -22.20
N GLU A 277 -27.47 26.88 -21.57
CA GLU A 277 -26.39 27.85 -21.81
C GLU A 277 -25.09 27.38 -21.11
N LYS A 278 -24.02 27.14 -21.90
CA LYS A 278 -22.68 26.78 -21.44
C LYS A 278 -22.66 25.73 -20.31
N PRO A 279 -23.30 24.56 -20.51
CA PRO A 279 -23.41 23.59 -19.43
C PRO A 279 -22.05 23.01 -19.03
N THR A 280 -21.91 22.72 -17.73
CA THR A 280 -20.79 21.98 -17.18
C THR A 280 -21.29 20.63 -16.72
N TYR A 281 -20.63 19.57 -17.18
CA TYR A 281 -20.92 18.19 -16.81
C TYR A 281 -19.81 17.67 -15.90
N ASN A 282 -20.18 17.08 -14.78
CA ASN A 282 -19.27 16.46 -13.84
C ASN A 282 -19.40 14.95 -13.96
N TYR A 283 -18.31 14.30 -14.32
CA TYR A 283 -18.20 12.84 -14.40
C TYR A 283 -17.18 12.35 -13.39
N LEU A 284 -17.25 11.06 -13.06
CA LEU A 284 -16.21 10.34 -12.35
C LEU A 284 -15.49 9.45 -13.36
N ALA A 285 -14.23 9.75 -13.62
CA ALA A 285 -13.39 8.96 -14.48
C ALA A 285 -12.68 7.86 -13.65
N ASN A 286 -12.56 6.67 -14.22
CA ASN A 286 -11.85 5.56 -13.63
C ASN A 286 -10.36 5.92 -13.46
N ALA A 287 -9.87 5.87 -12.23
CA ALA A 287 -8.50 6.27 -11.90
C ALA A 287 -7.46 5.14 -12.05
N GLY A 288 -7.88 3.92 -12.43
CA GLY A 288 -6.96 2.79 -12.60
C GLY A 288 -6.45 2.20 -11.27
N VAL A 289 -7.17 2.40 -10.17
CA VAL A 289 -6.90 1.81 -8.86
C VAL A 289 -8.17 1.17 -8.34
N TYR A 290 -8.06 -0.07 -7.88
CA TYR A 290 -9.19 -0.90 -7.50
C TYR A 290 -8.90 -1.69 -6.22
N ILE A 291 -9.94 -1.95 -5.42
CA ILE A 291 -9.93 -3.00 -4.41
C ILE A 291 -10.99 -4.00 -4.84
N VAL A 292 -10.61 -5.27 -4.93
CA VAL A 292 -11.46 -6.33 -5.49
C VAL A 292 -11.39 -7.56 -4.60
N LYS A 293 -12.52 -8.19 -4.33
CA LYS A 293 -12.53 -9.48 -3.65
C LYS A 293 -11.73 -10.53 -4.43
N ARG A 294 -10.83 -11.23 -3.76
CA ARG A 294 -10.00 -12.27 -4.36
C ARG A 294 -10.83 -13.33 -5.08
N SER A 295 -11.98 -13.73 -4.53
CA SER A 295 -12.87 -14.72 -5.14
C SER A 295 -13.31 -14.36 -6.56
N LEU A 296 -13.47 -13.07 -6.88
CA LEU A 296 -13.81 -12.60 -8.21
C LEU A 296 -12.60 -12.64 -9.16
N LEU A 297 -11.40 -12.39 -8.65
CA LEU A 297 -10.17 -12.48 -9.43
C LEU A 297 -9.76 -13.92 -9.74
N GLU A 298 -10.10 -14.86 -8.86
CA GLU A 298 -9.89 -16.30 -9.06
C GLU A 298 -10.74 -16.88 -10.19
N GLU A 299 -11.81 -16.21 -10.61
CA GLU A 299 -12.61 -16.59 -11.78
C GLU A 299 -11.90 -16.28 -13.12
N LEU A 300 -10.87 -15.42 -13.10
CA LEU A 300 -10.08 -15.12 -14.29
C LEU A 300 -9.22 -16.33 -14.67
N SER A 301 -9.38 -16.83 -15.89
CA SER A 301 -8.67 -18.01 -16.38
C SER A 301 -7.15 -17.81 -16.50
N GLY A 302 -6.71 -16.57 -16.76
CA GLY A 302 -5.34 -16.25 -17.18
C GLY A 302 -5.04 -16.65 -18.63
N GLU A 303 -6.05 -17.02 -19.40
CA GLU A 303 -5.94 -17.42 -20.80
C GLU A 303 -6.61 -16.42 -21.74
N GLU A 304 -7.62 -15.71 -21.27
CA GLU A 304 -8.37 -14.76 -22.07
C GLU A 304 -7.96 -13.30 -21.79
N ARG A 305 -8.09 -12.47 -22.80
CA ARG A 305 -7.91 -11.03 -22.63
C ARG A 305 -9.13 -10.45 -21.93
N VAL A 306 -8.88 -9.80 -20.79
CA VAL A 306 -9.90 -9.07 -20.03
C VAL A 306 -9.34 -7.70 -19.67
N ASP A 307 -9.95 -6.64 -20.13
CA ASP A 307 -9.61 -5.29 -19.69
C ASP A 307 -10.43 -4.93 -18.42
N ALA A 308 -9.97 -3.96 -17.64
CA ALA A 308 -10.63 -3.56 -16.38
C ALA A 308 -12.09 -3.11 -16.62
N THR A 309 -12.35 -2.45 -17.76
CA THR A 309 -13.69 -2.04 -18.15
C THR A 309 -14.63 -3.23 -18.37
N ASP A 310 -14.16 -4.25 -19.10
CA ASP A 310 -14.94 -5.46 -19.36
C ASP A 310 -15.24 -6.21 -18.05
N PHE A 311 -14.26 -6.27 -17.14
CA PHE A 311 -14.45 -6.87 -15.83
C PHE A 311 -15.51 -6.15 -15.01
N ILE A 312 -15.45 -4.81 -14.97
CA ILE A 312 -16.43 -3.96 -14.26
C ILE A 312 -17.83 -4.14 -14.87
N GLU A 313 -17.95 -4.08 -16.20
CA GLU A 313 -19.26 -4.26 -16.90
C GLU A 313 -19.87 -5.63 -16.59
N ASN A 314 -19.06 -6.69 -16.66
CA ASN A 314 -19.48 -8.04 -16.31
C ASN A 314 -19.93 -8.16 -14.85
N LEU A 315 -19.22 -7.49 -13.94
CA LEU A 315 -19.58 -7.50 -12.51
C LEU A 315 -20.87 -6.73 -12.26
N LEU A 316 -21.06 -5.56 -12.88
CA LEU A 316 -22.28 -4.76 -12.79
C LEU A 316 -23.52 -5.49 -13.33
N ALA A 317 -23.35 -6.40 -14.30
CA ALA A 317 -24.42 -7.23 -14.82
C ALA A 317 -24.85 -8.38 -13.88
N ARG A 318 -24.07 -8.68 -12.83
CA ARG A 318 -24.39 -9.77 -11.88
C ARG A 318 -25.42 -9.32 -10.85
N PRO A 319 -26.51 -10.06 -10.64
CA PRO A 319 -27.48 -9.76 -9.60
C PRO A 319 -26.83 -9.76 -8.20
N GLY A 320 -27.00 -8.65 -7.48
CA GLY A 320 -26.51 -8.50 -6.12
C GLY A 320 -25.02 -8.10 -5.99
N ALA A 321 -24.28 -8.01 -7.08
CA ALA A 321 -22.91 -7.50 -7.03
C ALA A 321 -22.88 -6.02 -6.65
N LYS A 322 -21.94 -5.64 -5.79
CA LYS A 322 -21.81 -4.29 -5.27
C LYS A 322 -20.50 -3.65 -5.69
N VAL A 323 -20.55 -2.81 -6.71
CA VAL A 323 -19.43 -1.97 -7.16
C VAL A 323 -19.65 -0.56 -6.63
N VAL A 324 -18.66 -0.04 -5.87
CA VAL A 324 -18.70 1.32 -5.32
C VAL A 324 -17.57 2.17 -5.86
N THR A 325 -17.73 3.48 -5.85
CA THR A 325 -16.68 4.43 -6.26
C THR A 325 -16.08 5.10 -5.04
N PHE A 326 -14.78 5.37 -5.09
CA PHE A 326 -14.06 6.14 -4.09
C PHE A 326 -13.39 7.36 -4.76
N PRO A 327 -13.80 8.60 -4.43
CA PRO A 327 -13.24 9.79 -5.05
C PRO A 327 -11.81 10.05 -4.55
N ILE A 328 -10.90 10.36 -5.47
CA ILE A 328 -9.56 10.83 -5.15
C ILE A 328 -9.62 12.34 -4.95
N GLU A 329 -9.25 12.81 -3.77
CA GLU A 329 -9.26 14.25 -3.41
C GLU A 329 -7.91 14.94 -3.65
N GLY A 330 -6.85 14.16 -3.86
CA GLY A 330 -5.47 14.65 -3.95
C GLY A 330 -4.89 14.59 -5.36
N THR A 331 -3.60 14.28 -5.40
CA THR A 331 -2.85 14.13 -6.65
C THR A 331 -3.19 12.81 -7.32
N TRP A 332 -3.49 12.88 -8.59
CA TRP A 332 -3.56 11.74 -9.48
C TRP A 332 -3.01 12.14 -10.85
N ILE A 333 -1.99 11.45 -11.32
CA ILE A 333 -1.35 11.67 -12.62
C ILE A 333 -1.25 10.32 -13.31
N ASP A 334 -1.97 10.15 -14.41
CA ASP A 334 -1.74 9.06 -15.36
C ASP A 334 -0.66 9.52 -16.36
N ILE A 335 0.49 8.89 -16.32
CA ILE A 335 1.60 9.20 -17.24
C ILE A 335 1.31 8.60 -18.61
N GLY A 336 0.25 9.07 -19.26
CA GLY A 336 -0.23 8.56 -20.55
C GLY A 336 0.44 9.18 -21.77
N SER A 337 1.02 10.38 -21.65
CA SER A 337 1.57 11.16 -22.76
C SER A 337 2.89 11.84 -22.37
N PRO A 338 3.69 12.34 -23.36
CA PRO A 338 4.90 13.12 -23.07
C PRO A 338 4.66 14.40 -22.25
N SER A 339 3.48 14.99 -22.35
CA SER A 339 3.09 16.15 -21.51
C SER A 339 2.89 15.74 -20.06
N ASP A 340 2.19 14.62 -19.81
CA ASP A 340 1.95 14.13 -18.46
C ASP A 340 3.26 13.70 -17.78
N TYR A 341 4.15 13.06 -18.56
CA TYR A 341 5.49 12.69 -18.07
C TYR A 341 6.30 13.92 -17.65
N ARG A 342 6.31 15.01 -18.46
CA ARG A 342 6.98 16.25 -18.07
C ARG A 342 6.40 16.87 -16.81
N ALA A 343 5.06 16.94 -16.73
CA ALA A 343 4.39 17.47 -15.54
C ALA A 343 4.71 16.65 -14.28
N ALA A 344 4.80 15.33 -14.42
CA ALA A 344 5.21 14.44 -13.33
C ALA A 344 6.67 14.72 -12.90
N CYS A 345 7.61 14.86 -13.85
CA CYS A 345 9.00 15.18 -13.56
C CYS A 345 9.16 16.53 -12.86
N GLU A 346 8.41 17.56 -13.28
CA GLU A 346 8.45 18.91 -12.67
C GLU A 346 7.94 18.91 -11.22
N ARG A 347 7.00 18.02 -10.89
CA ARG A 347 6.40 17.95 -9.55
C ARG A 347 7.23 17.16 -8.54
N PHE A 348 8.01 16.20 -9.00
CA PHE A 348 8.81 15.29 -8.17
C PHE A 348 10.32 15.57 -8.22
N HIS A 349 10.68 16.81 -8.58
CA HIS A 349 12.06 17.30 -8.53
C HIS A 349 12.52 17.63 -7.12
#